data_44b6630dde131897d7d1a056fd53235c
#
_entry.id   44b6630dde131897d7d1a056fd53235c
#
_cell.length_a   1.000
_cell.length_b   1.000
_cell.length_c   1.000
_cell.angle_alpha   90.00
_cell.angle_beta   90.00
_cell.angle_gamma   90.00
#
_symmetry.space_group_name_H-M   'P 1'
#
loop_
_entity.id
_entity.type
_entity.pdbx_description
1 polymer ?
#
loop_
_entity_poly.entity_id
_entity_poly.type
_entity_poly.pdbx_seq_one_letter_code
_entity_poly.pdbx_strand_id
1 'polypeptide(L)'
;MSAQPGATIPSAAEIAAIHSAGKIAAVRQAKRAPFFRGRLDHIDLTRLDDPAEWAKIPLLHKDMLRAMPDAEFYRNFCLPPSEDDRIAQYWRSGGTTGRPLFYPRSRRDIEVAMHGFARVYACAGAKPGQTVHCAYPLGIHPVGQMMTRAAEASGLGALMAGAGTTTPSSLQIELIDKLKPDVLTGMSSYALHLANLADQNGIDLAHGSVDLVICSAEPLSAAKREKLRRMWGAEVRDSFGMTEAGMMAAEDGVADGFRVWSDLFFLEVIDPTTGQLLPGGETGALVVTPLFTNNITPFLRWMSGDLVTLRRDVPGAGPFAVFPVLRHAQRTTGFFKIRGININHGEFEDLMFRMAQINDFKCEAVTADALDVLRVCVEIKRNADPAAAVALVEREIKRVFELTPRVETLEVGTLAREFEASVKAPRIVDRRA
;
A
#
# COMPACT_ATOMS: atom_id res chain seq x y z
N MET A 1 -29.26 -13.50 -13.24
CA MET A 1 -28.43 -12.99 -12.15
C MET A 1 -27.38 -12.09 -12.80
N SER A 2 -27.39 -10.78 -12.53
CA SER A 2 -26.33 -9.89 -13.01
C SER A 2 -25.00 -10.31 -12.37
N ALA A 3 -23.92 -10.40 -13.18
CA ALA A 3 -22.60 -10.72 -12.67
C ALA A 3 -22.23 -9.74 -11.54
N GLN A 4 -21.60 -10.23 -10.48
CA GLN A 4 -21.12 -9.35 -9.42
C GLN A 4 -20.04 -8.40 -9.96
N PRO A 5 -20.07 -7.10 -9.60
CA PRO A 5 -19.05 -6.15 -10.02
C PRO A 5 -17.66 -6.64 -9.68
N GLY A 6 -16.76 -6.63 -10.66
CA GLY A 6 -15.36 -7.05 -10.49
C GLY A 6 -15.09 -8.55 -10.61
N ALA A 7 -16.11 -9.40 -10.72
CA ALA A 7 -15.93 -10.85 -10.88
C ALA A 7 -15.26 -11.24 -12.21
N THR A 8 -15.44 -10.42 -13.25
CA THR A 8 -14.81 -10.57 -14.57
C THR A 8 -14.04 -9.30 -14.93
N ILE A 9 -13.08 -9.42 -15.85
CA ILE A 9 -12.39 -8.26 -16.41
C ILE A 9 -13.22 -7.73 -17.58
N PRO A 10 -13.76 -6.50 -17.50
CA PRO A 10 -14.58 -5.93 -18.57
C PRO A 10 -13.73 -5.38 -19.71
N SER A 11 -14.36 -5.17 -20.86
CA SER A 11 -13.78 -4.44 -22.00
C SER A 11 -13.68 -2.93 -21.69
N ALA A 12 -12.90 -2.20 -22.48
CA ALA A 12 -12.79 -0.74 -22.36
C ALA A 12 -14.14 -0.01 -22.49
N ALA A 13 -15.01 -0.48 -23.39
CA ALA A 13 -16.36 0.09 -23.55
C ALA A 13 -17.24 -0.15 -22.33
N GLU A 14 -17.17 -1.33 -21.74
CA GLU A 14 -17.87 -1.64 -20.49
C GLU A 14 -17.35 -0.81 -19.33
N ILE A 15 -16.04 -0.58 -19.23
CA ILE A 15 -15.46 0.32 -18.21
C ILE A 15 -16.00 1.73 -18.35
N ALA A 16 -16.12 2.27 -19.57
CA ALA A 16 -16.69 3.59 -19.79
C ALA A 16 -18.16 3.66 -19.32
N ALA A 17 -18.96 2.66 -19.62
CA ALA A 17 -20.34 2.57 -19.16
C ALA A 17 -20.44 2.44 -17.62
N ILE A 18 -19.54 1.66 -17.00
CA ILE A 18 -19.42 1.54 -15.55
C ILE A 18 -19.09 2.89 -14.91
N HIS A 19 -18.17 3.66 -15.50
CA HIS A 19 -17.84 4.99 -14.99
C HIS A 19 -19.03 5.92 -14.99
N SER A 20 -19.78 6.00 -16.10
CA SER A 20 -20.96 6.87 -16.19
C SER A 20 -22.02 6.50 -15.14
N ALA A 21 -22.39 5.22 -15.08
CA ALA A 21 -23.39 4.74 -14.11
C ALA A 21 -22.87 4.83 -12.66
N GLY A 22 -21.62 4.46 -12.44
CA GLY A 22 -20.99 4.41 -11.11
C GLY A 22 -20.79 5.80 -10.50
N LYS A 23 -20.42 6.80 -11.28
CA LYS A 23 -20.36 8.20 -10.84
C LYS A 23 -21.70 8.71 -10.33
N ILE A 24 -22.77 8.44 -11.09
CA ILE A 24 -24.14 8.81 -10.67
C ILE A 24 -24.52 8.10 -9.37
N ALA A 25 -24.23 6.81 -9.27
CA ALA A 25 -24.53 6.02 -8.08
C ALA A 25 -23.75 6.53 -6.86
N ALA A 26 -22.45 6.83 -7.01
CA ALA A 26 -21.59 7.34 -5.94
C ALA A 26 -22.08 8.70 -5.41
N VAL A 27 -22.48 9.62 -6.29
CA VAL A 27 -23.03 10.93 -5.88
C VAL A 27 -24.38 10.76 -5.19
N ARG A 28 -25.28 9.93 -5.73
CA ARG A 28 -26.57 9.62 -5.08
C ARG A 28 -26.38 9.02 -3.69
N GLN A 29 -25.44 8.11 -3.56
CA GLN A 29 -25.12 7.49 -2.28
C GLN A 29 -24.55 8.51 -1.29
N ALA A 30 -23.62 9.37 -1.71
CA ALA A 30 -23.05 10.44 -0.88
C ALA A 30 -24.10 11.43 -0.42
N LYS A 31 -25.05 11.83 -1.28
CA LYS A 31 -26.17 12.74 -0.91
C LYS A 31 -27.03 12.24 0.25
N ARG A 32 -27.01 10.93 0.55
CA ARG A 32 -27.74 10.36 1.69
C ARG A 32 -27.07 10.65 3.03
N ALA A 33 -25.76 10.89 3.05
CA ALA A 33 -25.03 11.18 4.28
C ALA A 33 -25.21 12.65 4.69
N PRO A 34 -25.54 12.95 5.96
CA PRO A 34 -25.68 14.33 6.45
C PRO A 34 -24.46 15.20 6.17
N PHE A 35 -23.27 14.63 6.17
CA PHE A 35 -22.01 15.31 5.84
C PHE A 35 -22.04 16.03 4.49
N PHE A 36 -22.71 15.46 3.50
CA PHE A 36 -22.78 16.02 2.15
C PHE A 36 -23.99 16.94 1.92
N ARG A 37 -24.83 17.14 2.94
CA ARG A 37 -26.01 18.03 2.84
C ARG A 37 -25.57 19.45 2.46
N GLY A 38 -26.20 20.01 1.44
CA GLY A 38 -25.86 21.32 0.88
C GLY A 38 -24.59 21.34 0.00
N ARG A 39 -23.68 20.39 0.18
CA ARG A 39 -22.39 20.37 -0.55
C ARG A 39 -22.52 19.84 -1.99
N LEU A 40 -23.55 19.05 -2.27
CA LEU A 40 -23.77 18.40 -3.58
C LEU A 40 -25.07 18.84 -4.26
N ASP A 41 -25.81 19.82 -3.72
CA ASP A 41 -27.14 20.20 -4.22
C ASP A 41 -27.07 20.84 -5.61
N HIS A 42 -25.96 21.52 -5.91
CA HIS A 42 -25.69 22.17 -7.19
C HIS A 42 -25.20 21.23 -8.29
N ILE A 43 -24.98 19.94 -7.99
CA ILE A 43 -24.44 18.96 -8.94
C ILE A 43 -25.55 18.41 -9.82
N ASP A 44 -25.37 18.56 -11.15
CA ASP A 44 -26.25 17.98 -12.17
C ASP A 44 -25.86 16.53 -12.46
N LEU A 45 -26.66 15.59 -11.98
CA LEU A 45 -26.39 14.15 -12.16
C LEU A 45 -26.43 13.68 -13.62
N THR A 46 -27.06 14.43 -14.52
CA THR A 46 -27.16 14.09 -15.94
C THR A 46 -25.89 14.47 -16.72
N ARG A 47 -25.02 15.28 -16.13
CA ARG A 47 -23.80 15.81 -16.74
C ARG A 47 -22.51 15.33 -16.09
N LEU A 48 -22.55 14.31 -15.23
CA LEU A 48 -21.36 13.83 -14.50
C LEU A 48 -20.26 13.26 -15.40
N ASP A 49 -20.53 13.00 -16.68
CA ASP A 49 -19.51 12.62 -17.66
C ASP A 49 -18.72 13.83 -18.22
N ASP A 50 -19.25 15.04 -18.05
CA ASP A 50 -18.52 16.27 -18.27
C ASP A 50 -17.52 16.49 -17.14
N PRO A 51 -16.19 16.53 -17.43
CA PRO A 51 -15.17 16.75 -16.40
C PRO A 51 -15.35 18.05 -15.62
N ALA A 52 -15.93 19.10 -16.27
CA ALA A 52 -16.18 20.36 -15.60
C ALA A 52 -17.31 20.27 -14.57
N GLU A 53 -18.35 19.45 -14.85
CA GLU A 53 -19.42 19.19 -13.87
C GLU A 53 -18.90 18.34 -12.72
N TRP A 54 -18.16 17.26 -13.02
CA TRP A 54 -17.57 16.38 -12.02
C TRP A 54 -16.61 17.15 -11.08
N ALA A 55 -15.81 18.07 -11.61
CA ALA A 55 -14.86 18.87 -10.84
C ALA A 55 -15.51 19.81 -9.81
N LYS A 56 -16.81 20.13 -9.94
CA LYS A 56 -17.56 20.90 -8.93
C LYS A 56 -17.79 20.14 -7.63
N ILE A 57 -17.69 18.81 -7.64
CA ILE A 57 -17.79 18.00 -6.44
C ILE A 57 -16.57 18.28 -5.55
N PRO A 58 -16.77 18.66 -4.27
CA PRO A 58 -15.65 19.00 -3.40
C PRO A 58 -14.76 17.78 -3.13
N LEU A 59 -13.45 18.02 -3.01
CA LEU A 59 -12.49 16.99 -2.59
C LEU A 59 -12.71 16.61 -1.13
N LEU A 60 -12.68 15.31 -0.86
CA LEU A 60 -12.81 14.76 0.48
C LEU A 60 -11.41 14.44 1.03
N HIS A 61 -11.03 15.09 2.12
CA HIS A 61 -9.74 14.93 2.77
C HIS A 61 -9.87 14.18 4.10
N LYS A 62 -8.85 13.40 4.44
CA LYS A 62 -8.82 12.60 5.68
C LYS A 62 -8.98 13.45 6.94
N ASP A 63 -8.41 14.64 6.94
CA ASP A 63 -8.47 15.54 8.08
C ASP A 63 -9.89 16.07 8.34
N MET A 64 -10.71 16.20 7.30
CA MET A 64 -12.13 16.53 7.45
C MET A 64 -12.90 15.48 8.25
N LEU A 65 -12.55 14.20 8.05
CA LEU A 65 -13.14 13.08 8.80
C LEU A 65 -12.55 12.94 10.20
N ARG A 66 -11.26 13.22 10.35
CA ARG A 66 -10.56 13.18 11.66
C ARG A 66 -10.98 14.31 12.60
N ALA A 67 -11.38 15.45 12.05
CA ALA A 67 -11.86 16.58 12.82
C ALA A 67 -13.22 16.32 13.51
N MET A 68 -13.98 15.34 13.01
CA MET A 68 -15.26 14.94 13.62
C MET A 68 -15.00 14.03 14.84
N PRO A 69 -15.69 14.21 15.98
CA PRO A 69 -15.76 13.19 17.04
C PRO A 69 -16.28 11.85 16.50
N ASP A 70 -15.91 10.73 17.12
CA ASP A 70 -16.30 9.40 16.62
C ASP A 70 -17.82 9.24 16.44
N ALA A 71 -18.60 9.67 17.43
CA ALA A 71 -20.07 9.58 17.34
C ALA A 71 -20.64 10.43 16.21
N GLU A 72 -19.99 11.54 15.87
CA GLU A 72 -20.37 12.41 14.76
C GLU A 72 -19.95 11.80 13.42
N PHE A 73 -18.76 11.24 13.33
CA PHE A 73 -18.30 10.52 12.14
C PHE A 73 -19.29 9.43 11.74
N TYR A 74 -19.71 8.58 12.68
CA TYR A 74 -20.67 7.51 12.40
C TYR A 74 -22.07 8.02 12.07
N ARG A 75 -22.54 9.12 12.65
CA ARG A 75 -23.88 9.68 12.38
C ARG A 75 -23.93 10.52 11.10
N ASN A 76 -22.88 11.28 10.82
CA ASN A 76 -22.92 12.28 9.76
C ASN A 76 -22.28 11.81 8.47
N PHE A 77 -21.16 11.09 8.54
CA PHE A 77 -20.46 10.60 7.36
C PHE A 77 -20.89 9.19 6.95
N CYS A 78 -21.01 8.27 7.91
CA CYS A 78 -21.44 6.92 7.59
C CYS A 78 -22.95 6.84 7.33
N LEU A 79 -23.32 5.97 6.40
CA LEU A 79 -24.72 5.66 6.10
C LEU A 79 -25.23 4.56 7.03
N PRO A 80 -26.50 4.59 7.43
CA PRO A 80 -27.09 3.48 8.15
C PRO A 80 -27.12 2.23 7.25
N PRO A 81 -26.78 1.05 7.81
CA PRO A 81 -26.91 -0.21 7.07
C PRO A 81 -28.38 -0.47 6.73
N SER A 82 -28.64 -1.09 5.59
CA SER A 82 -29.97 -1.61 5.25
C SER A 82 -30.21 -2.97 5.91
N GLU A 83 -31.46 -3.42 5.94
CA GLU A 83 -31.80 -4.77 6.46
C GLU A 83 -31.11 -5.86 5.65
N ASP A 84 -31.01 -5.68 4.33
CA ASP A 84 -30.42 -6.62 3.39
C ASP A 84 -28.89 -6.54 3.31
N ASP A 85 -28.27 -5.44 3.81
CA ASP A 85 -26.83 -5.21 3.69
C ASP A 85 -26.26 -4.61 4.99
N ARG A 86 -26.12 -5.46 5.98
CA ARG A 86 -25.63 -5.08 7.30
C ARG A 86 -24.12 -4.87 7.33
N ILE A 87 -23.63 -4.18 8.36
CA ILE A 87 -22.18 -4.04 8.62
C ILE A 87 -21.60 -5.42 8.87
N ALA A 88 -20.63 -5.79 8.05
CA ALA A 88 -19.90 -7.07 8.13
C ALA A 88 -18.54 -6.92 8.81
N GLN A 89 -17.83 -5.80 8.59
CA GLN A 89 -16.51 -5.56 9.13
C GLN A 89 -16.30 -4.07 9.44
N TYR A 90 -15.32 -3.79 10.32
CA TYR A 90 -14.75 -2.47 10.54
C TYR A 90 -13.29 -2.49 10.12
N TRP A 91 -12.93 -1.65 9.16
CA TRP A 91 -11.56 -1.54 8.66
C TRP A 91 -10.84 -0.38 9.33
N ARG A 92 -9.77 -0.67 10.04
CA ARG A 92 -8.96 0.36 10.67
C ARG A 92 -8.00 0.99 9.66
N SER A 93 -8.09 2.32 9.52
CA SER A 93 -7.12 3.06 8.71
C SER A 93 -5.72 2.94 9.33
N GLY A 94 -4.70 2.65 8.50
CA GLY A 94 -3.32 2.87 8.87
C GLY A 94 -3.08 4.37 9.05
N GLY A 95 -2.20 4.75 9.94
CA GLY A 95 -1.82 6.15 10.10
C GLY A 95 -0.77 6.28 11.17
N THR A 96 0.40 6.78 10.78
CA THR A 96 1.49 7.18 11.68
C THR A 96 1.20 8.52 12.33
N THR A 97 0.24 9.28 11.78
CA THR A 97 -0.11 10.63 12.23
C THR A 97 -1.61 10.73 12.52
N GLY A 98 -1.94 11.05 13.77
CA GLY A 98 -3.30 11.35 14.20
C GLY A 98 -4.18 10.13 14.52
N ARG A 99 -5.43 10.41 14.90
CA ARG A 99 -6.42 9.43 15.34
C ARG A 99 -6.76 8.43 14.23
N PRO A 100 -6.70 7.11 14.47
CA PRO A 100 -7.15 6.12 13.50
C PRO A 100 -8.67 6.19 13.33
N LEU A 101 -9.14 6.02 12.10
CA LEU A 101 -10.56 5.90 11.78
C LEU A 101 -10.89 4.44 11.53
N PHE A 102 -12.09 4.04 11.96
CA PHE A 102 -12.65 2.72 11.69
C PHE A 102 -13.80 2.85 10.71
N TYR A 103 -13.60 2.32 9.51
CA TYR A 103 -14.57 2.38 8.43
C TYR A 103 -15.48 1.14 8.45
N PRO A 104 -16.78 1.28 8.78
CA PRO A 104 -17.72 0.17 8.64
C PRO A 104 -17.90 -0.19 7.16
N ARG A 105 -17.88 -1.48 6.88
CA ARG A 105 -18.10 -2.06 5.56
C ARG A 105 -19.29 -2.99 5.58
N SER A 106 -20.17 -2.86 4.63
CA SER A 106 -21.28 -3.78 4.47
C SER A 106 -20.81 -5.12 3.91
N ARG A 107 -21.66 -6.12 3.96
CA ARG A 107 -21.38 -7.40 3.31
C ARG A 107 -21.09 -7.23 1.82
N ARG A 108 -21.90 -6.42 1.13
CA ARG A 108 -21.72 -6.12 -0.29
C ARG A 108 -20.40 -5.39 -0.57
N ASP A 109 -20.00 -4.44 0.29
CA ASP A 109 -18.69 -3.78 0.17
C ASP A 109 -17.55 -4.80 0.22
N ILE A 110 -17.63 -5.79 1.13
CA ILE A 110 -16.62 -6.84 1.27
C ILE A 110 -16.60 -7.78 0.06
N GLU A 111 -17.78 -8.18 -0.45
CA GLU A 111 -17.91 -9.05 -1.61
C GLU A 111 -17.25 -8.43 -2.85
N VAL A 112 -17.50 -7.14 -3.09
CA VAL A 112 -16.86 -6.43 -4.21
C VAL A 112 -15.37 -6.20 -3.97
N ALA A 113 -14.99 -5.78 -2.78
CA ALA A 113 -13.58 -5.57 -2.44
C ALA A 113 -12.75 -6.85 -2.63
N MET A 114 -13.34 -8.04 -2.34
CA MET A 114 -12.68 -9.33 -2.51
C MET A 114 -12.18 -9.55 -3.95
N HIS A 115 -12.92 -9.08 -4.96
CA HIS A 115 -12.47 -9.17 -6.35
C HIS A 115 -11.19 -8.36 -6.60
N GLY A 116 -11.05 -7.17 -5.98
CA GLY A 116 -9.82 -6.38 -6.05
C GLY A 116 -8.62 -7.12 -5.44
N PHE A 117 -8.83 -7.79 -4.30
CA PHE A 117 -7.79 -8.59 -3.66
C PHE A 117 -7.43 -9.85 -4.47
N ALA A 118 -8.42 -10.57 -5.01
CA ALA A 118 -8.19 -11.75 -5.84
C ALA A 118 -7.42 -11.41 -7.12
N ARG A 119 -7.72 -10.28 -7.74
CA ARG A 119 -7.00 -9.80 -8.92
C ARG A 119 -5.50 -9.55 -8.68
N VAL A 120 -5.10 -9.25 -7.44
CA VAL A 120 -3.67 -9.11 -7.09
C VAL A 120 -2.92 -10.39 -7.41
N TYR A 121 -3.42 -11.53 -6.97
CA TYR A 121 -2.79 -12.83 -7.22
C TYR A 121 -2.71 -13.14 -8.72
N ALA A 122 -3.84 -13.01 -9.42
CA ALA A 122 -3.90 -13.30 -10.84
C ALA A 122 -3.02 -12.35 -11.68
N CYS A 123 -3.01 -11.05 -11.35
CA CYS A 123 -2.19 -10.04 -12.05
C CYS A 123 -0.70 -10.25 -11.79
N ALA A 124 -0.32 -10.58 -10.55
CA ALA A 124 1.06 -10.86 -10.17
C ALA A 124 1.59 -12.18 -10.76
N GLY A 125 0.71 -13.03 -11.29
CA GLY A 125 1.10 -14.29 -11.96
C GLY A 125 0.96 -15.55 -11.11
N ALA A 126 0.33 -15.49 -9.93
CA ALA A 126 0.00 -16.68 -9.14
C ALA A 126 -1.05 -17.54 -9.86
N LYS A 127 -0.93 -18.86 -9.73
CA LYS A 127 -1.75 -19.84 -10.48
C LYS A 127 -2.58 -20.69 -9.52
N PRO A 128 -3.83 -21.04 -9.87
CA PRO A 128 -4.61 -21.99 -9.09
C PRO A 128 -3.83 -23.28 -8.80
N GLY A 129 -3.97 -23.81 -7.59
CA GLY A 129 -3.24 -24.98 -7.10
C GLY A 129 -1.93 -24.67 -6.39
N GLN A 130 -1.37 -23.46 -6.55
CA GLN A 130 -0.23 -23.01 -5.76
C GLN A 130 -0.63 -22.74 -4.30
N THR A 131 0.37 -22.67 -3.41
CA THR A 131 0.19 -22.37 -2.00
C THR A 131 0.83 -21.03 -1.63
N VAL A 132 0.13 -20.27 -0.76
CA VAL A 132 0.52 -18.92 -0.33
C VAL A 132 0.85 -18.92 1.15
N HIS A 133 2.05 -18.46 1.52
CA HIS A 133 2.38 -18.06 2.88
C HIS A 133 1.99 -16.58 3.09
N CYS A 134 0.90 -16.35 3.82
CA CYS A 134 0.41 -15.00 4.08
C CYS A 134 1.03 -14.44 5.37
N ALA A 135 1.94 -13.50 5.22
CA ALA A 135 2.70 -12.85 6.30
C ALA A 135 2.23 -11.41 6.59
N TYR A 136 1.05 -11.01 6.12
CA TYR A 136 0.43 -9.74 6.53
C TYR A 136 -0.16 -9.84 7.93
N PRO A 137 -0.21 -8.73 8.69
CA PRO A 137 -0.88 -8.70 9.98
C PRO A 137 -2.34 -9.18 9.89
N LEU A 138 -2.74 -10.09 10.80
CA LEU A 138 -4.09 -10.67 10.89
C LEU A 138 -4.92 -9.96 11.98
N GLY A 139 -4.76 -8.83 12.38
CA GLY A 139 -5.54 -8.14 13.41
C GLY A 139 -6.68 -7.29 12.84
N ILE A 140 -6.81 -6.09 13.37
CA ILE A 140 -7.81 -5.08 13.01
C ILE A 140 -7.54 -4.39 11.66
N HIS A 141 -6.41 -4.69 11.03
CA HIS A 141 -6.10 -4.24 9.68
C HIS A 141 -6.64 -5.26 8.67
N PRO A 142 -7.37 -4.83 7.62
CA PRO A 142 -8.09 -5.77 6.75
C PRO A 142 -7.15 -6.59 5.85
N VAL A 143 -5.96 -6.10 5.54
CA VAL A 143 -5.12 -6.63 4.46
C VAL A 143 -4.81 -8.12 4.61
N GLY A 144 -4.39 -8.58 5.78
CA GLY A 144 -4.01 -9.99 5.98
C GLY A 144 -5.19 -10.93 5.82
N GLN A 145 -6.32 -10.62 6.44
CA GLN A 145 -7.54 -11.44 6.32
C GLN A 145 -8.09 -11.44 4.89
N MET A 146 -8.11 -10.29 4.23
CA MET A 146 -8.64 -10.16 2.87
C MET A 146 -7.73 -10.86 1.85
N MET A 147 -6.40 -10.72 1.98
CA MET A 147 -5.44 -11.41 1.10
C MET A 147 -5.57 -12.94 1.25
N THR A 148 -5.68 -13.46 2.46
CA THR A 148 -5.84 -14.90 2.69
C THR A 148 -7.13 -15.43 2.07
N ARG A 149 -8.26 -14.78 2.34
CA ARG A 149 -9.55 -15.16 1.75
C ARG A 149 -9.57 -15.03 0.23
N ALA A 150 -8.85 -14.05 -0.31
CA ALA A 150 -8.71 -13.87 -1.76
C ALA A 150 -7.85 -14.97 -2.39
N ALA A 151 -6.82 -15.46 -1.69
CA ALA A 151 -6.05 -16.62 -2.13
C ALA A 151 -6.95 -17.85 -2.27
N GLU A 152 -7.72 -18.18 -1.23
CA GLU A 152 -8.68 -19.29 -1.24
C GLU A 152 -9.71 -19.13 -2.38
N ALA A 153 -10.29 -17.94 -2.55
CA ALA A 153 -11.24 -17.65 -3.62
C ALA A 153 -10.62 -17.74 -5.03
N SER A 154 -9.30 -17.60 -5.14
CA SER A 154 -8.53 -17.74 -6.39
C SER A 154 -8.06 -19.18 -6.65
N GLY A 155 -8.46 -20.16 -5.81
CA GLY A 155 -8.05 -21.55 -5.93
C GLY A 155 -6.61 -21.82 -5.47
N LEU A 156 -6.06 -20.94 -4.60
CA LEU A 156 -4.75 -21.12 -3.97
C LEU A 156 -4.94 -21.72 -2.58
N GLY A 157 -4.03 -22.58 -2.15
CA GLY A 157 -3.91 -22.97 -0.75
C GLY A 157 -3.34 -21.79 0.06
N ALA A 158 -3.81 -21.57 1.30
CA ALA A 158 -3.33 -20.42 2.08
C ALA A 158 -2.91 -20.82 3.49
N LEU A 159 -1.68 -20.49 3.87
CA LEU A 159 -1.21 -20.50 5.25
C LEU A 159 -1.34 -19.07 5.84
N MET A 160 -2.19 -18.94 6.83
CA MET A 160 -2.46 -17.67 7.54
C MET A 160 -1.44 -17.45 8.66
N ALA A 161 -0.18 -17.22 8.31
CA ALA A 161 0.87 -17.05 9.29
C ALA A 161 0.75 -15.71 10.05
N GLY A 162 0.36 -14.66 9.37
CA GLY A 162 0.37 -13.31 9.95
C GLY A 162 1.78 -12.71 10.02
N ALA A 163 1.91 -11.57 10.69
CA ALA A 163 3.22 -10.98 10.98
C ALA A 163 3.85 -11.62 12.24
N GLY A 164 5.08 -11.23 12.58
CA GLY A 164 5.81 -11.73 13.75
C GLY A 164 5.05 -11.63 15.06
N THR A 165 4.19 -10.62 15.20
CA THR A 165 3.29 -10.46 16.35
C THR A 165 2.21 -11.53 16.47
N THR A 166 1.95 -12.30 15.40
CA THR A 166 0.96 -13.39 15.37
C THR A 166 1.65 -14.75 15.43
N THR A 167 2.62 -14.96 14.54
CA THR A 167 3.43 -16.17 14.47
C THR A 167 4.90 -15.76 14.45
N PRO A 168 5.71 -16.20 15.42
CA PRO A 168 7.12 -15.84 15.51
C PRO A 168 7.85 -16.05 14.17
N SER A 169 8.69 -15.12 13.77
CA SER A 169 9.37 -15.15 12.47
C SER A 169 10.25 -16.39 12.30
N SER A 170 10.87 -16.91 13.38
CA SER A 170 11.61 -18.16 13.35
C SER A 170 10.74 -19.35 12.94
N LEU A 171 9.53 -19.45 13.52
CA LEU A 171 8.57 -20.48 13.15
C LEU A 171 8.06 -20.32 11.73
N GLN A 172 7.89 -19.08 11.23
CA GLN A 172 7.50 -18.87 9.84
C GLN A 172 8.54 -19.40 8.85
N ILE A 173 9.83 -19.23 9.16
CA ILE A 173 10.91 -19.80 8.33
C ILE A 173 10.86 -21.32 8.34
N GLU A 174 10.69 -21.94 9.50
CA GLU A 174 10.51 -23.40 9.61
C GLU A 174 9.30 -23.89 8.80
N LEU A 175 8.18 -23.15 8.84
CA LEU A 175 6.97 -23.48 8.08
C LEU A 175 7.19 -23.31 6.57
N ILE A 176 7.90 -22.29 6.14
CA ILE A 176 8.26 -22.08 4.73
C ILE A 176 9.13 -23.25 4.24
N ASP A 177 10.14 -23.64 5.01
CA ASP A 177 11.00 -24.78 4.66
C ASP A 177 10.24 -26.10 4.66
N LYS A 178 9.33 -26.31 5.59
CA LYS A 178 8.57 -27.57 5.74
C LYS A 178 7.42 -27.71 4.75
N LEU A 179 6.63 -26.62 4.55
CA LEU A 179 5.40 -26.65 3.76
C LEU A 179 5.62 -26.26 2.29
N LYS A 180 6.81 -25.72 1.98
CA LYS A 180 7.24 -25.37 0.62
C LYS A 180 6.19 -24.54 -0.15
N PRO A 181 5.73 -23.39 0.36
CA PRO A 181 4.81 -22.53 -0.37
C PRO A 181 5.44 -21.98 -1.65
N ASP A 182 4.61 -21.76 -2.67
CA ASP A 182 5.04 -21.20 -3.95
C ASP A 182 5.08 -19.66 -3.90
N VAL A 183 4.21 -19.06 -3.09
CA VAL A 183 4.01 -17.61 -3.02
C VAL A 183 4.18 -17.13 -1.57
N LEU A 184 4.97 -16.07 -1.38
CA LEU A 184 4.96 -15.28 -0.15
C LEU A 184 4.17 -13.98 -0.39
N THR A 185 3.27 -13.62 0.52
CA THR A 185 2.63 -12.30 0.49
C THR A 185 2.77 -11.60 1.83
N GLY A 186 3.24 -10.34 1.80
CA GLY A 186 3.53 -9.58 3.01
C GLY A 186 4.04 -8.17 2.73
N MET A 187 4.35 -7.42 3.79
CA MET A 187 5.07 -6.16 3.64
C MET A 187 6.50 -6.42 3.17
N SER A 188 7.03 -5.58 2.30
CA SER A 188 8.38 -5.75 1.75
C SER A 188 9.47 -5.76 2.83
N SER A 189 9.30 -4.95 3.87
CA SER A 189 10.19 -4.93 5.04
C SER A 189 10.14 -6.24 5.83
N TYR A 190 8.95 -6.85 5.94
CA TYR A 190 8.81 -8.13 6.64
C TYR A 190 9.33 -9.31 5.81
N ALA A 191 9.10 -9.31 4.50
CA ALA A 191 9.71 -10.29 3.60
C ALA A 191 11.26 -10.23 3.65
N LEU A 192 11.83 -9.01 3.72
CA LEU A 192 13.27 -8.82 3.89
C LEU A 192 13.75 -9.30 5.27
N HIS A 193 12.96 -9.05 6.32
CA HIS A 193 13.27 -9.53 7.67
C HIS A 193 13.32 -11.07 7.71
N LEU A 194 12.33 -11.76 7.16
CA LEU A 194 12.32 -13.23 7.08
C LEU A 194 13.54 -13.75 6.32
N ALA A 195 13.91 -13.12 5.19
CA ALA A 195 15.07 -13.53 4.43
C ALA A 195 16.39 -13.29 5.19
N ASN A 196 16.54 -12.18 5.89
CA ASN A 196 17.70 -11.92 6.74
C ASN A 196 17.80 -12.94 7.89
N LEU A 197 16.68 -13.28 8.50
CA LEU A 197 16.66 -14.25 9.60
C LEU A 197 16.97 -15.68 9.10
N ALA A 198 16.51 -16.05 7.92
CA ALA A 198 16.85 -17.32 7.29
C ALA A 198 18.36 -17.42 7.01
N ASP A 199 18.94 -16.37 6.40
CA ASP A 199 20.39 -16.30 6.13
C ASP A 199 21.23 -16.43 7.41
N GLN A 200 20.82 -15.78 8.51
CA GLN A 200 21.44 -15.91 9.82
C GLN A 200 21.42 -17.34 10.38
N ASN A 201 20.37 -18.10 10.07
CA ASN A 201 20.20 -19.47 10.50
C ASN A 201 20.77 -20.50 9.49
N GLY A 202 21.44 -20.02 8.42
CA GLY A 202 22.01 -20.89 7.38
C GLY A 202 20.99 -21.53 6.46
N ILE A 203 19.77 -20.98 6.39
CA ILE A 203 18.69 -21.45 5.50
C ILE A 203 18.73 -20.65 4.20
N ASP A 204 18.92 -21.35 3.10
CA ASP A 204 19.00 -20.77 1.76
C ASP A 204 17.60 -20.67 1.14
N LEU A 205 16.99 -19.51 1.25
CA LEU A 205 15.69 -19.22 0.62
C LEU A 205 15.80 -18.94 -0.88
N ALA A 206 16.98 -18.58 -1.39
CA ALA A 206 17.16 -18.30 -2.82
C ALA A 206 17.01 -19.58 -3.69
N HIS A 207 17.24 -20.74 -3.11
CA HIS A 207 16.98 -22.04 -3.74
C HIS A 207 15.78 -22.76 -3.10
N GLY A 208 14.93 -22.01 -2.41
CA GLY A 208 13.71 -22.51 -1.76
C GLY A 208 12.56 -22.75 -2.75
N SER A 209 11.36 -22.89 -2.22
CA SER A 209 10.15 -23.15 -3.00
C SER A 209 9.42 -21.89 -3.45
N VAL A 210 9.65 -20.75 -2.78
CA VAL A 210 8.97 -19.48 -3.09
C VAL A 210 9.53 -18.93 -4.39
N ASP A 211 8.72 -18.91 -5.43
CA ASP A 211 9.06 -18.34 -6.74
C ASP A 211 8.42 -16.97 -7.02
N LEU A 212 7.48 -16.55 -6.15
CA LEU A 212 6.80 -15.27 -6.25
C LEU A 212 6.63 -14.61 -4.87
N VAL A 213 7.11 -13.37 -4.72
CA VAL A 213 6.88 -12.51 -3.56
C VAL A 213 5.97 -11.36 -3.95
N ILE A 214 4.79 -11.26 -3.30
CA ILE A 214 3.83 -10.17 -3.53
C ILE A 214 3.87 -9.22 -2.34
N CYS A 215 4.32 -7.99 -2.57
CA CYS A 215 4.42 -6.96 -1.55
C CYS A 215 3.23 -5.98 -1.59
N SER A 216 3.01 -5.26 -0.49
CA SER A 216 2.07 -4.13 -0.41
C SER A 216 2.27 -3.32 0.88
N ALA A 217 1.48 -2.25 1.02
CA ALA A 217 1.29 -1.42 2.21
C ALA A 217 2.48 -0.53 2.61
N GLU A 218 3.58 -0.60 1.91
CA GLU A 218 4.74 0.28 2.08
C GLU A 218 5.47 0.45 0.74
N PRO A 219 6.30 1.50 0.57
CA PRO A 219 7.07 1.68 -0.65
C PRO A 219 8.04 0.53 -0.88
N LEU A 220 8.16 0.11 -2.14
CA LEU A 220 9.13 -0.87 -2.60
C LEU A 220 10.13 -0.19 -3.55
N SER A 221 11.28 0.23 -3.01
CA SER A 221 12.32 0.85 -3.81
C SER A 221 13.00 -0.17 -4.74
N ALA A 222 13.65 0.32 -5.82
CA ALA A 222 14.34 -0.54 -6.77
C ALA A 222 15.42 -1.39 -6.09
N ALA A 223 16.20 -0.80 -5.19
CA ALA A 223 17.25 -1.52 -4.46
C ALA A 223 16.68 -2.55 -3.48
N LYS A 224 15.58 -2.24 -2.80
CA LYS A 224 14.88 -3.21 -1.92
C LYS A 224 14.33 -4.37 -2.74
N ARG A 225 13.70 -4.10 -3.88
CA ARG A 225 13.20 -5.12 -4.81
C ARG A 225 14.30 -6.06 -5.25
N GLU A 226 15.44 -5.51 -5.68
CA GLU A 226 16.58 -6.32 -6.13
C GLU A 226 17.18 -7.14 -5.00
N LYS A 227 17.26 -6.58 -3.79
CA LYS A 227 17.70 -7.32 -2.60
C LYS A 227 16.75 -8.49 -2.29
N LEU A 228 15.43 -8.28 -2.34
CA LEU A 228 14.43 -9.33 -2.15
C LEU A 228 14.54 -10.41 -3.23
N ARG A 229 14.65 -10.03 -4.51
CA ARG A 229 14.83 -10.99 -5.62
C ARG A 229 16.03 -11.91 -5.38
N ARG A 230 17.15 -11.35 -5.00
CA ARG A 230 18.36 -12.13 -4.74
C ARG A 230 18.23 -13.05 -3.53
N MET A 231 17.62 -12.57 -2.44
CA MET A 231 17.53 -13.34 -1.19
C MET A 231 16.47 -14.44 -1.25
N TRP A 232 15.40 -14.23 -2.00
CA TRP A 232 14.33 -15.23 -2.18
C TRP A 232 14.49 -16.08 -3.44
N GLY A 233 15.36 -15.70 -4.39
CA GLY A 233 15.44 -16.35 -5.70
C GLY A 233 14.15 -16.21 -6.52
N ALA A 234 13.28 -15.28 -6.17
CA ALA A 234 11.91 -15.19 -6.60
C ALA A 234 11.62 -13.93 -7.41
N GLU A 235 10.58 -13.94 -8.23
CA GLU A 235 9.99 -12.73 -8.79
C GLU A 235 9.32 -11.90 -7.68
N VAL A 236 9.53 -10.59 -7.72
CA VAL A 236 8.93 -9.66 -6.75
C VAL A 236 7.96 -8.75 -7.46
N ARG A 237 6.71 -8.76 -7.00
CA ARG A 237 5.63 -7.90 -7.48
C ARG A 237 5.11 -7.04 -6.34
N ASP A 238 4.74 -5.82 -6.67
CA ASP A 238 4.11 -4.92 -5.71
C ASP A 238 2.61 -4.78 -6.00
N SER A 239 1.85 -4.40 -4.98
CA SER A 239 0.43 -4.13 -5.10
C SER A 239 0.05 -2.89 -4.31
N PHE A 240 -0.93 -2.14 -4.82
CA PHE A 240 -1.32 -0.86 -4.28
C PHE A 240 -2.79 -0.84 -3.87
N GLY A 241 -3.02 -0.31 -2.69
CA GLY A 241 -4.37 -0.14 -2.15
C GLY A 241 -4.38 0.75 -0.91
N MET A 242 -5.56 1.08 -0.45
CA MET A 242 -5.78 1.87 0.76
C MET A 242 -6.99 1.36 1.52
N THR A 243 -7.05 1.62 2.82
CA THR A 243 -8.17 1.14 3.66
C THR A 243 -9.52 1.69 3.19
N GLU A 244 -9.53 2.87 2.62
CA GLU A 244 -10.71 3.57 2.13
C GLU A 244 -11.31 2.92 0.88
N ALA A 245 -10.47 2.26 0.06
CA ALA A 245 -10.88 1.65 -1.22
C ALA A 245 -10.70 0.12 -1.26
N GLY A 246 -9.80 -0.45 -0.49
CA GLY A 246 -9.34 -1.84 -0.61
C GLY A 246 -8.13 -1.95 -1.55
N MET A 247 -7.91 -3.13 -2.13
CA MET A 247 -6.84 -3.33 -3.11
C MET A 247 -7.28 -2.83 -4.48
N MET A 248 -6.48 -1.94 -5.05
CA MET A 248 -6.82 -1.18 -6.25
C MET A 248 -6.01 -1.59 -7.47
N ALA A 249 -4.81 -2.13 -7.27
CA ALA A 249 -3.86 -2.33 -8.35
C ALA A 249 -2.78 -3.36 -7.99
N ALA A 250 -2.16 -3.95 -9.00
CA ALA A 250 -0.97 -4.78 -8.87
C ALA A 250 -0.07 -4.67 -10.11
N GLU A 251 1.20 -5.01 -9.96
CA GLU A 251 2.14 -5.17 -11.06
C GLU A 251 1.88 -6.48 -11.81
N ASP A 252 1.87 -6.41 -13.15
CA ASP A 252 1.75 -7.57 -14.04
C ASP A 252 3.12 -8.12 -14.48
N GLY A 253 4.21 -7.47 -14.07
CA GLY A 253 5.58 -7.81 -14.45
C GLY A 253 5.98 -7.38 -15.86
N VAL A 254 5.09 -6.76 -16.60
CA VAL A 254 5.31 -6.28 -17.97
C VAL A 254 5.31 -4.75 -18.02
N ALA A 255 4.28 -4.13 -17.45
CA ALA A 255 4.18 -2.68 -17.40
C ALA A 255 5.10 -2.09 -16.30
N ASP A 256 5.65 -0.90 -16.56
CA ASP A 256 6.35 -0.12 -15.51
C ASP A 256 5.31 0.61 -14.64
N GLY A 257 4.82 -0.11 -13.62
CA GLY A 257 3.83 0.33 -12.66
C GLY A 257 2.70 -0.68 -12.44
N PHE A 258 1.64 -0.22 -11.82
CA PHE A 258 0.50 -1.04 -11.38
C PHE A 258 -0.65 -0.97 -12.38
N ARG A 259 -1.19 -2.10 -12.81
CA ARG A 259 -2.50 -2.18 -13.48
C ARG A 259 -3.60 -1.86 -12.47
N VAL A 260 -4.37 -0.82 -12.72
CA VAL A 260 -5.38 -0.32 -11.77
C VAL A 260 -6.78 -0.74 -12.18
N TRP A 261 -7.52 -1.32 -11.26
CA TRP A 261 -8.90 -1.81 -11.45
C TRP A 261 -9.87 -0.65 -11.72
N SER A 262 -9.73 0.01 -12.88
CA SER A 262 -10.53 1.18 -13.23
C SER A 262 -12.02 0.89 -13.39
N ASP A 263 -12.42 -0.37 -13.50
CA ASP A 263 -13.82 -0.79 -13.42
C ASP A 263 -14.39 -0.73 -11.98
N LEU A 264 -13.55 -0.81 -10.96
CA LEU A 264 -13.96 -0.71 -9.56
C LEU A 264 -13.82 0.71 -8.99
N PHE A 265 -12.96 1.53 -9.61
CA PHE A 265 -12.61 2.87 -9.13
C PHE A 265 -12.60 3.88 -10.28
N PHE A 266 -13.20 5.04 -10.05
CA PHE A 266 -12.95 6.21 -10.89
C PHE A 266 -11.77 6.98 -10.32
N LEU A 267 -10.74 7.20 -11.16
CA LEU A 267 -9.46 7.79 -10.77
C LEU A 267 -9.23 9.12 -11.49
N GLU A 268 -8.81 10.10 -10.72
CA GLU A 268 -8.34 11.40 -11.20
C GLU A 268 -6.90 11.63 -10.74
N VAL A 269 -6.11 12.30 -11.56
CA VAL A 269 -4.83 12.87 -11.15
C VAL A 269 -4.94 14.38 -11.28
N ILE A 270 -4.80 15.08 -10.17
CA ILE A 270 -5.02 16.52 -10.11
C ILE A 270 -3.77 17.26 -9.65
N ASP A 271 -3.66 18.50 -10.04
CA ASP A 271 -2.68 19.41 -9.45
C ASP A 271 -3.00 19.62 -7.96
N PRO A 272 -2.08 19.32 -7.03
CA PRO A 272 -2.35 19.40 -5.59
C PRO A 272 -2.58 20.82 -5.08
N THR A 273 -2.21 21.84 -5.84
CA THR A 273 -2.34 23.26 -5.47
C THR A 273 -3.65 23.85 -6.00
N THR A 274 -3.97 23.57 -7.26
CA THR A 274 -5.14 24.16 -7.93
C THR A 274 -6.36 23.28 -7.92
N GLY A 275 -6.20 21.98 -7.69
CA GLY A 275 -7.27 20.96 -7.76
C GLY A 275 -7.73 20.65 -9.18
N GLN A 276 -7.05 21.17 -10.22
CA GLN A 276 -7.39 20.94 -11.61
C GLN A 276 -6.93 19.57 -12.08
N LEU A 277 -7.75 18.94 -12.93
CA LEU A 277 -7.39 17.66 -13.57
C LEU A 277 -6.16 17.83 -14.45
N LEU A 278 -5.18 16.97 -14.28
CA LEU A 278 -3.96 16.95 -15.08
C LEU A 278 -4.11 16.06 -16.32
N PRO A 279 -3.41 16.37 -17.41
CA PRO A 279 -3.28 15.48 -18.56
C PRO A 279 -2.71 14.10 -18.17
N GLY A 280 -3.06 13.09 -18.96
CA GLY A 280 -2.53 11.73 -18.76
C GLY A 280 -1.00 11.68 -18.84
N GLY A 281 -0.38 11.02 -17.86
CA GLY A 281 1.08 10.89 -17.76
C GLY A 281 1.79 12.00 -16.97
N GLU A 282 1.09 13.04 -16.58
CA GLU A 282 1.63 14.02 -15.63
C GLU A 282 1.55 13.52 -14.19
N THR A 283 2.47 14.00 -13.33
CA THR A 283 2.49 13.65 -11.91
C THR A 283 1.62 14.60 -11.12
N GLY A 284 0.67 14.06 -10.38
CA GLY A 284 -0.22 14.83 -9.52
C GLY A 284 -0.79 14.02 -8.36
N ALA A 285 -1.67 14.65 -7.59
CA ALA A 285 -2.34 13.99 -6.47
C ALA A 285 -3.42 13.02 -6.96
N LEU A 286 -3.40 11.81 -6.42
CA LEU A 286 -4.37 10.77 -6.73
C LEU A 286 -5.68 11.03 -5.97
N VAL A 287 -6.77 11.14 -6.71
CA VAL A 287 -8.15 11.20 -6.21
C VAL A 287 -8.89 9.94 -6.62
N VAL A 288 -9.56 9.33 -5.65
CA VAL A 288 -10.23 8.04 -5.84
C VAL A 288 -11.71 8.16 -5.48
N THR A 289 -12.57 7.68 -6.38
CA THR A 289 -13.98 7.43 -6.08
C THR A 289 -14.27 5.94 -6.26
N PRO A 290 -14.44 5.17 -5.19
CA PRO A 290 -14.93 3.80 -5.30
C PRO A 290 -16.33 3.79 -5.94
N LEU A 291 -16.57 2.88 -6.90
CA LEU A 291 -17.82 2.85 -7.65
C LEU A 291 -18.87 1.91 -7.03
N PHE A 292 -18.43 0.91 -6.24
CA PHE A 292 -19.29 -0.15 -5.73
C PHE A 292 -19.17 -0.40 -4.22
N THR A 293 -18.15 0.15 -3.55
CA THR A 293 -17.87 -0.08 -2.11
C THR A 293 -18.20 1.14 -1.25
N ASN A 294 -19.23 1.90 -1.64
CA ASN A 294 -19.68 3.12 -0.97
C ASN A 294 -20.99 2.93 -0.18
N ASN A 295 -21.34 1.68 0.17
CA ASN A 295 -22.66 1.40 0.75
C ASN A 295 -22.82 1.97 2.17
N ILE A 296 -21.76 1.95 2.97
CA ILE A 296 -21.76 2.51 4.34
C ILE A 296 -20.86 3.75 4.44
N THR A 297 -19.68 3.75 3.82
CA THR A 297 -18.76 4.88 3.84
C THR A 297 -18.66 5.49 2.43
N PRO A 298 -19.40 6.57 2.14
CA PRO A 298 -19.52 7.13 0.80
C PRO A 298 -18.30 8.00 0.46
N PHE A 299 -17.17 7.35 0.18
CA PHE A 299 -16.00 8.05 -0.30
C PHE A 299 -16.23 8.58 -1.71
N LEU A 300 -16.28 9.89 -1.85
CA LEU A 300 -16.48 10.60 -3.11
C LEU A 300 -15.34 11.59 -3.30
N ARG A 301 -14.62 11.51 -4.42
CA ARG A 301 -13.42 12.31 -4.72
C ARG A 301 -12.43 12.36 -3.54
N TRP A 302 -12.06 11.18 -3.05
CA TRP A 302 -11.17 11.01 -1.91
C TRP A 302 -9.70 11.31 -2.28
N MET A 303 -9.10 12.28 -1.58
CA MET A 303 -7.67 12.57 -1.67
C MET A 303 -6.85 11.49 -0.96
N SER A 304 -6.13 10.68 -1.74
CA SER A 304 -5.36 9.55 -1.19
C SER A 304 -4.14 9.98 -0.37
N GLY A 305 -3.57 11.14 -0.69
CA GLY A 305 -2.28 11.60 -0.17
C GLY A 305 -1.08 11.05 -0.93
N ASP A 306 -1.30 10.37 -2.05
CA ASP A 306 -0.25 9.84 -2.91
C ASP A 306 -0.08 10.72 -4.15
N LEU A 307 1.17 10.91 -4.60
CA LEU A 307 1.51 11.49 -5.89
C LEU A 307 1.78 10.38 -6.88
N VAL A 308 1.11 10.44 -8.01
CA VAL A 308 1.14 9.39 -9.03
C VAL A 308 1.17 9.96 -10.43
N THR A 309 1.62 9.14 -11.40
CA THR A 309 1.28 9.31 -12.80
C THR A 309 0.28 8.25 -13.22
N LEU A 310 -0.69 8.59 -14.06
CA LEU A 310 -1.67 7.64 -14.59
C LEU A 310 -1.62 7.67 -16.13
N ARG A 311 -1.26 6.53 -16.73
CA ARG A 311 -1.21 6.36 -18.19
C ARG A 311 -2.26 5.37 -18.63
N ARG A 312 -3.11 5.76 -19.62
CA ARG A 312 -4.24 4.94 -20.06
C ARG A 312 -3.87 3.99 -21.21
N ASP A 313 -3.02 4.42 -22.12
CA ASP A 313 -2.68 3.67 -23.33
C ASP A 313 -1.31 2.97 -23.18
N VAL A 314 -1.20 2.07 -22.21
CA VAL A 314 0.02 1.30 -21.98
C VAL A 314 -0.16 -0.10 -22.55
N PRO A 315 0.65 -0.49 -23.55
CA PRO A 315 0.61 -1.84 -24.07
C PRO A 315 0.76 -2.91 -22.99
N GLY A 316 0.13 -4.05 -23.20
CA GLY A 316 0.21 -5.17 -22.28
C GLY A 316 -0.31 -6.44 -22.92
N ALA A 317 -0.10 -7.56 -22.26
CA ALA A 317 -0.62 -8.86 -22.64
C ALA A 317 -1.62 -9.36 -21.59
N GLY A 318 -2.55 -10.21 -22.02
CA GLY A 318 -3.53 -10.81 -21.12
C GLY A 318 -4.67 -9.88 -20.71
N PRO A 319 -5.56 -10.36 -19.82
CA PRO A 319 -6.82 -9.68 -19.52
C PRO A 319 -6.63 -8.33 -18.81
N PHE A 320 -5.56 -8.17 -18.04
CA PHE A 320 -5.30 -6.93 -17.29
C PHE A 320 -4.79 -5.78 -18.17
N ALA A 321 -4.44 -6.02 -19.44
CA ALA A 321 -3.96 -4.99 -20.36
C ALA A 321 -4.99 -3.88 -20.63
N VAL A 322 -6.28 -4.12 -20.42
CA VAL A 322 -7.34 -3.11 -20.55
C VAL A 322 -7.25 -2.02 -19.49
N PHE A 323 -6.61 -2.28 -18.38
CA PHE A 323 -6.49 -1.32 -17.27
C PHE A 323 -5.36 -0.32 -17.46
N PRO A 324 -5.56 0.94 -17.05
CA PRO A 324 -4.50 1.94 -17.06
C PRO A 324 -3.37 1.54 -16.10
N VAL A 325 -2.20 2.12 -16.34
CA VAL A 325 -1.02 1.93 -15.48
C VAL A 325 -0.82 3.16 -14.61
N LEU A 326 -0.81 2.92 -13.30
CA LEU A 326 -0.46 3.89 -12.28
C LEU A 326 1.01 3.67 -11.87
N ARG A 327 1.78 4.74 -11.86
CA ARG A 327 3.12 4.73 -11.27
C ARG A 327 3.12 5.62 -10.04
N HIS A 328 3.48 5.06 -8.91
CA HIS A 328 3.61 5.81 -7.67
C HIS A 328 4.90 6.64 -7.72
N ALA A 329 4.78 7.95 -7.61
CA ALA A 329 5.94 8.83 -7.61
C ALA A 329 6.51 8.98 -6.20
N GLN A 330 5.66 9.40 -5.26
CA GLN A 330 5.99 9.52 -3.82
C GLN A 330 4.72 9.77 -3.01
N ARG A 331 4.84 9.75 -1.68
CA ARG A 331 3.81 10.33 -0.82
C ARG A 331 4.07 11.81 -0.60
N THR A 332 3.00 12.58 -0.44
CA THR A 332 3.08 14.01 -0.09
C THR A 332 3.71 14.25 1.29
N THR A 333 3.84 13.20 2.11
CA THR A 333 4.31 13.23 3.50
C THR A 333 5.45 12.25 3.79
N GLY A 334 6.27 11.92 2.81
CA GLY A 334 7.35 10.93 2.96
C GLY A 334 8.74 11.56 3.02
N PHE A 335 8.92 12.69 3.71
CA PHE A 335 10.22 13.29 3.94
C PHE A 335 10.26 14.01 5.31
N PHE A 336 11.45 14.17 5.85
CA PHE A 336 11.69 15.09 6.95
C PHE A 336 12.83 16.05 6.63
N LYS A 337 12.79 17.21 7.27
CA LYS A 337 13.77 18.26 7.04
C LYS A 337 14.76 18.29 8.21
N ILE A 338 16.05 18.14 7.91
CA ILE A 338 17.13 18.26 8.89
C ILE A 338 18.04 19.40 8.47
N ARG A 339 18.17 20.41 9.31
CA ARG A 339 18.99 21.60 9.06
C ARG A 339 18.77 22.23 7.67
N GLY A 340 17.51 22.28 7.24
CA GLY A 340 17.13 22.84 5.93
C GLY A 340 17.17 21.85 4.76
N ILE A 341 17.73 20.67 4.93
CA ILE A 341 17.86 19.64 3.89
C ILE A 341 16.65 18.70 3.96
N ASN A 342 15.98 18.52 2.84
CA ASN A 342 14.88 17.57 2.70
C ASN A 342 15.46 16.17 2.47
N ILE A 343 15.07 15.21 3.30
CA ILE A 343 15.43 13.80 3.14
C ILE A 343 14.18 13.04 2.73
N ASN A 344 14.13 12.63 1.47
CA ASN A 344 13.08 11.75 0.97
C ASN A 344 13.31 10.33 1.48
N HIS A 345 12.26 9.73 2.07
CA HIS A 345 12.36 8.41 2.68
C HIS A 345 12.70 7.31 1.67
N GLY A 346 12.12 7.37 0.46
CA GLY A 346 12.37 6.39 -0.58
C GLY A 346 13.81 6.45 -1.12
N GLU A 347 14.33 7.66 -1.35
CA GLU A 347 15.72 7.87 -1.79
C GLU A 347 16.72 7.42 -0.73
N PHE A 348 16.42 7.70 0.55
CA PHE A 348 17.27 7.27 1.65
C PHE A 348 17.28 5.75 1.78
N GLU A 349 16.12 5.11 1.72
CA GLU A 349 16.00 3.65 1.77
C GLU A 349 16.74 3.01 0.59
N ASP A 350 16.61 3.57 -0.61
CA ASP A 350 17.28 3.07 -1.81
C ASP A 350 18.82 3.18 -1.69
N LEU A 351 19.30 4.31 -1.16
CA LEU A 351 20.72 4.47 -0.87
C LEU A 351 21.24 3.40 0.09
N MET A 352 20.52 3.18 1.20
CA MET A 352 20.94 2.22 2.22
C MET A 352 20.96 0.78 1.71
N PHE A 353 19.95 0.37 0.95
CA PHE A 353 19.87 -1.01 0.43
C PHE A 353 20.84 -1.30 -0.74
N ARG A 354 21.38 -0.27 -1.40
CA ARG A 354 22.48 -0.46 -2.37
C ARG A 354 23.82 -0.84 -1.72
N MET A 355 24.00 -0.53 -0.43
CA MET A 355 25.25 -0.86 0.27
C MET A 355 25.27 -2.34 0.65
N ALA A 356 26.07 -3.13 -0.06
CA ALA A 356 26.13 -4.58 0.08
C ALA A 356 26.54 -5.04 1.50
N GLN A 357 27.27 -4.21 2.24
CA GLN A 357 27.75 -4.47 3.59
C GLN A 357 26.64 -4.35 4.66
N ILE A 358 25.54 -3.64 4.34
CA ILE A 358 24.47 -3.37 5.29
C ILE A 358 23.43 -4.49 5.22
N ASN A 359 23.19 -5.10 6.38
CA ASN A 359 22.12 -6.08 6.56
C ASN A 359 20.76 -5.38 6.65
N ASP A 360 20.61 -4.48 7.62
CA ASP A 360 19.41 -3.68 7.83
C ASP A 360 19.78 -2.33 8.45
N PHE A 361 18.85 -1.38 8.47
CA PHE A 361 19.09 -0.05 9.02
C PHE A 361 17.84 0.55 9.65
N LYS A 362 18.04 1.55 10.51
CA LYS A 362 17.00 2.46 10.99
C LYS A 362 17.54 3.89 10.96
N CYS A 363 16.74 4.80 10.42
CA CYS A 363 17.08 6.21 10.32
C CYS A 363 16.14 7.03 11.19
N GLU A 364 16.67 7.85 12.06
CA GLU A 364 15.89 8.67 12.98
C GLU A 364 16.32 10.15 12.88
N ALA A 365 15.34 11.04 12.71
CA ALA A 365 15.55 12.46 12.94
C ALA A 365 15.41 12.72 14.45
N VAL A 366 16.47 13.19 15.09
CA VAL A 366 16.50 13.46 16.54
C VAL A 366 17.01 14.87 16.79
N THR A 367 16.63 15.47 17.92
CA THR A 367 17.26 16.69 18.41
C THR A 367 18.30 16.34 19.46
N ALA A 368 19.56 16.70 19.22
CA ALA A 368 20.66 16.54 20.14
C ALA A 368 21.42 17.87 20.27
N ASP A 369 21.73 18.30 21.49
CA ASP A 369 22.41 19.55 21.78
C ASP A 369 21.79 20.78 21.07
N ALA A 370 20.44 20.85 21.07
CA ALA A 370 19.63 21.87 20.39
C ALA A 370 19.76 21.88 18.84
N LEU A 371 20.37 20.86 18.25
CA LEU A 371 20.51 20.72 16.79
C LEU A 371 19.79 19.46 16.30
N ASP A 372 19.19 19.57 15.12
CA ASP A 372 18.63 18.41 14.43
C ASP A 372 19.76 17.55 13.85
N VAL A 373 19.72 16.26 14.18
CA VAL A 373 20.71 15.26 13.78
C VAL A 373 20.03 14.10 13.09
N LEU A 374 20.62 13.63 12.01
CA LEU A 374 20.28 12.36 11.37
C LEU A 374 21.05 11.24 12.07
N ARG A 375 20.35 10.46 12.88
CA ARG A 375 20.90 9.25 13.50
C ARG A 375 20.60 8.05 12.60
N VAL A 376 21.63 7.29 12.24
CA VAL A 376 21.49 6.11 11.37
C VAL A 376 22.06 4.90 12.09
N CYS A 377 21.18 4.03 12.55
CA CYS A 377 21.54 2.77 13.18
C CYS A 377 21.64 1.69 12.09
N VAL A 378 22.76 0.98 12.02
CA VAL A 378 23.01 -0.03 10.98
C VAL A 378 23.36 -1.38 11.57
N GLU A 379 22.76 -2.42 11.03
CA GLU A 379 23.22 -3.79 11.18
C GLU A 379 24.19 -4.13 10.05
N ILE A 380 25.41 -4.49 10.38
CA ILE A 380 26.48 -4.81 9.40
C ILE A 380 26.53 -6.32 9.23
N LYS A 381 26.67 -6.79 7.99
CA LYS A 381 26.81 -8.22 7.72
C LYS A 381 28.04 -8.81 8.38
N ARG A 382 27.97 -10.06 8.85
CA ARG A 382 29.03 -10.75 9.59
C ARG A 382 30.38 -10.85 8.84
N ASN A 383 30.33 -10.85 7.51
CA ASN A 383 31.51 -10.94 6.64
C ASN A 383 32.05 -9.58 6.18
N ALA A 384 31.52 -8.46 6.67
CA ALA A 384 31.97 -7.11 6.35
C ALA A 384 32.76 -6.50 7.49
N ASP A 385 33.74 -5.68 7.16
CA ASP A 385 34.50 -4.89 8.15
C ASP A 385 33.60 -3.78 8.71
N PRO A 386 33.32 -3.74 10.02
CA PRO A 386 32.45 -2.76 10.63
C PRO A 386 32.92 -1.31 10.44
N ALA A 387 34.20 -1.04 10.58
CA ALA A 387 34.74 0.30 10.46
C ALA A 387 34.64 0.83 9.01
N ALA A 388 34.94 0.00 8.04
CA ALA A 388 34.78 0.33 6.62
C ALA A 388 33.34 0.52 6.23
N ALA A 389 32.42 -0.28 6.78
CA ALA A 389 30.98 -0.16 6.52
C ALA A 389 30.41 1.15 7.10
N VAL A 390 30.76 1.54 8.32
CA VAL A 390 30.37 2.82 8.92
C VAL A 390 30.88 3.99 8.08
N ALA A 391 32.14 3.98 7.73
CA ALA A 391 32.79 5.05 6.91
C ALA A 391 32.08 5.14 5.51
N LEU A 392 31.68 4.02 4.94
CA LEU A 392 30.91 3.98 3.69
C LEU A 392 29.56 4.68 3.86
N VAL A 393 28.79 4.34 4.90
CA VAL A 393 27.47 4.93 5.18
C VAL A 393 27.59 6.44 5.36
N GLU A 394 28.53 6.90 6.17
CA GLU A 394 28.75 8.33 6.41
C GLU A 394 29.10 9.07 5.11
N ARG A 395 30.02 8.53 4.33
CA ARG A 395 30.45 9.11 3.05
C ARG A 395 29.28 9.19 2.05
N GLU A 396 28.55 8.10 1.87
CA GLU A 396 27.47 8.05 0.87
C GLU A 396 26.29 8.95 1.25
N ILE A 397 25.89 9.00 2.53
CA ILE A 397 24.85 9.92 2.99
C ILE A 397 25.30 11.38 2.82
N LYS A 398 26.55 11.69 3.17
CA LYS A 398 27.09 13.05 2.96
C LYS A 398 27.15 13.43 1.49
N ARG A 399 27.50 12.48 0.61
CA ARG A 399 27.57 12.70 -0.85
C ARG A 399 26.18 12.97 -1.45
N VAL A 400 25.15 12.24 -1.04
CA VAL A 400 23.81 12.31 -1.66
C VAL A 400 22.94 13.40 -1.03
N PHE A 401 22.97 13.53 0.29
CA PHE A 401 22.12 14.46 1.03
C PHE A 401 22.84 15.66 1.60
N GLU A 402 24.16 15.81 1.35
CA GLU A 402 24.97 16.93 1.87
C GLU A 402 24.91 17.07 3.41
N LEU A 403 24.56 15.98 4.11
CA LEU A 403 24.36 15.91 5.54
C LEU A 403 25.29 14.86 6.16
N THR A 404 26.01 15.24 7.22
CA THR A 404 26.79 14.27 7.98
C THR A 404 25.90 13.58 9.01
N PRO A 405 25.65 12.26 8.90
CA PRO A 405 24.86 11.51 9.86
C PRO A 405 25.68 11.19 11.12
N ARG A 406 25.00 10.81 12.19
CA ARG A 406 25.57 10.07 13.31
C ARG A 406 25.27 8.60 13.10
N VAL A 407 26.30 7.80 12.76
CA VAL A 407 26.13 6.36 12.49
C VAL A 407 26.41 5.57 13.77
N GLU A 408 25.51 4.66 14.10
CA GLU A 408 25.63 3.74 15.24
C GLU A 408 25.48 2.30 14.73
N THR A 409 26.32 1.40 15.20
CA THR A 409 26.23 -0.02 14.84
C THR A 409 25.32 -0.76 15.82
N LEU A 410 24.49 -1.63 15.28
CA LEU A 410 23.64 -2.55 16.04
C LEU A 410 24.11 -3.99 15.84
N GLU A 411 23.86 -4.82 16.84
CA GLU A 411 23.98 -6.27 16.64
C GLU A 411 22.98 -6.75 15.60
N VAL A 412 23.42 -7.65 14.72
CA VAL A 412 22.57 -8.26 13.69
C VAL A 412 21.37 -8.97 14.36
N GLY A 413 20.17 -8.65 13.90
CA GLY A 413 18.90 -9.14 14.46
C GLY A 413 18.25 -8.20 15.48
N THR A 414 18.88 -7.05 15.82
CA THR A 414 18.26 -6.07 16.73
C THR A 414 17.02 -5.45 16.13
N LEU A 415 17.10 -5.02 14.86
CA LEU A 415 15.97 -4.44 14.13
C LEU A 415 14.89 -5.49 13.80
N ALA A 416 15.31 -6.73 13.69
CA ALA A 416 14.41 -7.86 13.51
C ALA A 416 13.43 -8.04 14.69
N ARG A 417 13.89 -7.84 15.91
CA ARG A 417 13.06 -7.94 17.12
C ARG A 417 11.91 -6.93 17.15
N GLU A 418 12.02 -5.83 16.43
CA GLU A 418 10.92 -4.85 16.33
C GLU A 418 9.69 -5.44 15.63
N PHE A 419 9.87 -6.37 14.68
CA PHE A 419 8.75 -7.04 13.99
C PHE A 419 8.01 -8.06 14.87
N GLU A 420 8.66 -8.58 15.90
CA GLU A 420 8.02 -9.46 16.89
C GLU A 420 7.16 -8.68 17.88
N ALA A 421 7.45 -7.39 18.07
CA ALA A 421 6.76 -6.52 19.03
C ALA A 421 5.75 -5.57 18.37
N SER A 422 5.85 -5.32 17.08
CA SER A 422 5.03 -4.34 16.37
C SER A 422 4.64 -4.80 14.98
N VAL A 423 3.39 -4.52 14.61
CA VAL A 423 2.84 -4.78 13.27
C VAL A 423 3.60 -4.01 12.18
N LYS A 424 4.13 -2.84 12.50
CA LYS A 424 4.97 -2.02 11.62
C LYS A 424 6.22 -1.59 12.37
N ALA A 425 7.36 -1.88 11.80
CA ALA A 425 8.66 -1.42 12.26
C ALA A 425 9.25 -0.44 11.24
N PRO A 426 8.83 0.84 11.25
CA PRO A 426 9.27 1.81 10.27
C PRO A 426 10.78 2.02 10.35
N ARG A 427 11.44 1.98 9.19
CA ARG A 427 12.90 2.17 9.08
C ARG A 427 13.31 3.64 9.15
N ILE A 428 12.35 4.55 8.96
CA ILE A 428 12.60 5.99 8.98
C ILE A 428 11.58 6.65 9.91
N VAL A 429 12.05 7.30 10.95
CA VAL A 429 11.23 7.84 12.04
C VAL A 429 11.66 9.26 12.41
N ASP A 430 10.72 10.17 12.52
CA ASP A 430 10.95 11.49 13.13
C ASP A 430 10.64 11.41 14.63
N ARG A 431 11.66 11.66 15.45
CA ARG A 431 11.57 11.63 16.93
C ARG A 431 11.78 13.00 17.55
N ARG A 432 11.79 14.03 16.73
CA ARG A 432 11.87 15.39 17.25
C ARG A 432 10.57 15.78 17.94
N ALA A 433 10.66 16.45 19.06
CA ALA A 433 9.51 16.96 19.84
C ALA A 433 8.86 18.18 19.18
#